data_006dbdf6d7135f222652c78e629a1317
#
_entry.id   006dbdf6d7135f222652c78e629a1317
#
_cell.length_a   1.000
_cell.length_b   1.000
_cell.length_c   1.000
_cell.angle_alpha   90.00
_cell.angle_beta   90.00
_cell.angle_gamma   90.00
#
_symmetry.space_group_name_H-M   'P 1'
#
loop_
_entity.id
_entity.type
_entity.pdbx_description
1 polymer ?
#
loop_
_entity_poly.entity_id
_entity_poly.type
_entity_poly.pdbx_seq_one_letter_code
_entity_poly.pdbx_strand_id
1 'polypeptide(L)'
;GLTPDVAAAAAVSPSPPSPRSESAKPRPQPLRHDPNRPRTVSVFGDSIGWTLMHYLPATPGYDFIDHTVVGCSIVRAGPYRWAGKTIEQGPDCDGWPARWARQVKADRPDVVLLIAGRWETVDRVNEGQWTHIGDPTFDAYLTAEWRRALDVLESAGSRVVVTTVPYSRYGERADGSLWPEDDPKRVDRWNALLRRVVAGRDAVTVVDLNKKLGPGGTYTAKVDGIKVRSDGIHLTPEGVKWLLPWLEESIS
;
A
#
# COMPACT_ATOMS: atom_id res chain seq x y z
N GLY A 1 1.27 -5.85 83.04
CA GLY A 1 0.41 -6.17 81.90
C GLY A 1 1.23 -6.21 80.63
N LEU A 2 1.50 -7.43 80.09
CA LEU A 2 2.15 -7.63 78.80
C LEU A 2 1.08 -7.68 77.73
N THR A 3 1.10 -6.78 76.73
CA THR A 3 0.27 -6.85 75.55
C THR A 3 1.01 -7.66 74.51
N PRO A 4 0.37 -8.65 73.82
CA PRO A 4 1.02 -9.37 72.75
C PRO A 4 0.95 -8.57 71.44
N ASP A 5 2.11 -8.50 70.82
CA ASP A 5 2.32 -7.91 69.48
C ASP A 5 1.65 -8.78 68.44
N VAL A 6 0.64 -8.25 67.76
CA VAL A 6 0.00 -8.91 66.66
C VAL A 6 0.69 -8.48 65.35
N ALA A 7 1.60 -9.32 64.88
CA ALA A 7 2.21 -9.15 63.58
C ALA A 7 1.12 -9.25 62.48
N ALA A 8 0.82 -8.14 61.80
CA ALA A 8 -0.03 -8.14 60.64
C ALA A 8 0.69 -8.81 59.47
N ALA A 9 0.23 -9.99 59.06
CA ALA A 9 0.68 -10.62 57.82
C ALA A 9 0.25 -9.75 56.64
N ALA A 10 1.20 -9.21 55.91
CA ALA A 10 0.95 -8.52 54.64
C ALA A 10 0.38 -9.51 53.61
N ALA A 11 -0.84 -9.29 53.19
CA ALA A 11 -1.44 -10.06 52.11
C ALA A 11 -0.71 -9.76 50.83
N VAL A 12 -0.03 -10.74 50.26
CA VAL A 12 0.58 -10.69 48.94
C VAL A 12 -0.56 -10.75 47.94
N SER A 13 -0.85 -9.59 47.29
CA SER A 13 -1.79 -9.56 46.16
C SER A 13 -1.23 -10.38 45.02
N PRO A 14 -2.03 -11.27 44.40
CA PRO A 14 -1.54 -12.01 43.24
C PRO A 14 -1.24 -11.06 42.11
N SER A 15 -0.05 -11.17 41.52
CA SER A 15 0.31 -10.43 40.30
C SER A 15 -0.70 -10.72 39.18
N PRO A 16 -1.09 -9.73 38.40
CA PRO A 16 -1.96 -9.97 37.26
C PRO A 16 -1.29 -10.95 36.29
N PRO A 17 -2.05 -11.85 35.65
CA PRO A 17 -1.46 -12.79 34.72
C PRO A 17 -0.81 -11.98 33.56
N SER A 18 0.42 -12.37 33.23
CA SER A 18 1.10 -11.81 32.05
C SER A 18 0.22 -11.98 30.81
N PRO A 19 0.12 -10.96 29.95
CA PRO A 19 -0.65 -11.10 28.73
C PRO A 19 -0.10 -12.30 27.97
N ARG A 20 -0.99 -13.24 27.64
CA ARG A 20 -0.64 -14.35 26.74
C ARG A 20 -0.11 -13.72 25.47
N SER A 21 1.13 -14.04 25.10
CA SER A 21 1.63 -13.72 23.78
C SER A 21 0.67 -14.38 22.79
N GLU A 22 -0.05 -13.56 21.99
CA GLU A 22 -0.76 -14.10 20.85
C GLU A 22 0.27 -14.86 20.02
N SER A 23 0.06 -16.17 19.89
CA SER A 23 0.92 -16.99 19.04
C SER A 23 0.86 -16.39 17.64
N ALA A 24 2.01 -15.97 17.10
CA ALA A 24 2.11 -15.46 15.74
C ALA A 24 1.40 -16.44 14.80
N LYS A 25 0.49 -15.95 13.95
CA LYS A 25 -0.16 -16.77 12.92
C LYS A 25 0.94 -17.48 12.12
N PRO A 26 0.82 -18.80 11.86
CA PRO A 26 1.80 -19.50 11.04
C PRO A 26 1.92 -18.81 9.69
N ARG A 27 3.15 -18.58 9.23
CA ARG A 27 3.41 -17.99 7.90
C ARG A 27 2.90 -18.95 6.83
N PRO A 28 2.28 -18.42 5.75
CA PRO A 28 1.94 -19.21 4.58
C PRO A 28 3.20 -19.90 4.03
N GLN A 29 3.05 -21.12 3.55
CA GLN A 29 4.14 -21.81 2.86
C GLN A 29 4.50 -21.05 1.58
N PRO A 30 5.79 -20.71 1.37
CA PRO A 30 6.23 -20.06 0.14
C PRO A 30 5.90 -20.90 -1.09
N LEU A 31 5.37 -20.27 -2.13
CA LEU A 31 5.20 -20.92 -3.41
C LEU A 31 6.57 -21.16 -4.07
N ARG A 32 6.75 -22.31 -4.67
CA ARG A 32 7.93 -22.63 -5.48
C ARG A 32 7.65 -22.30 -6.93
N HIS A 33 8.48 -21.45 -7.51
CA HIS A 33 8.43 -21.18 -8.94
C HIS A 33 9.02 -22.35 -9.73
N ASP A 34 8.27 -22.82 -10.74
CA ASP A 34 8.79 -23.79 -11.72
C ASP A 34 9.60 -23.03 -12.79
N PRO A 35 10.91 -23.27 -12.92
CA PRO A 35 11.75 -22.55 -13.88
C PRO A 35 11.38 -22.82 -15.35
N ASN A 36 10.58 -23.83 -15.63
CA ASN A 36 10.09 -24.15 -16.99
C ASN A 36 8.83 -23.39 -17.37
N ARG A 37 8.29 -22.57 -16.48
CA ARG A 37 7.10 -21.74 -16.71
C ARG A 37 7.43 -20.26 -16.60
N PRO A 38 6.67 -19.38 -17.31
CA PRO A 38 6.75 -17.95 -17.04
C PRO A 38 6.45 -17.67 -15.58
N ARG A 39 7.07 -16.63 -15.04
CA ARG A 39 6.77 -16.12 -13.70
C ARG A 39 5.42 -15.46 -13.73
N THR A 40 4.51 -15.86 -12.86
CA THR A 40 3.18 -15.26 -12.75
C THR A 40 3.22 -14.09 -11.78
N VAL A 41 2.66 -12.97 -12.21
CA VAL A 41 2.60 -11.73 -11.44
C VAL A 41 1.16 -11.23 -11.41
N SER A 42 0.54 -11.27 -10.24
CA SER A 42 -0.78 -10.67 -10.03
C SER A 42 -0.61 -9.23 -9.56
N VAL A 43 -1.24 -8.29 -10.27
CA VAL A 43 -1.08 -6.84 -10.05
C VAL A 43 -2.35 -6.29 -9.42
N PHE A 44 -2.18 -5.63 -8.28
CA PHE A 44 -3.23 -4.97 -7.52
C PHE A 44 -2.94 -3.49 -7.38
N GLY A 45 -3.94 -2.70 -7.17
CA GLY A 45 -3.81 -1.28 -6.92
C GLY A 45 -4.83 -0.45 -7.67
N ASP A 46 -4.48 0.80 -7.88
CA ASP A 46 -5.32 1.84 -8.48
C ASP A 46 -5.00 2.07 -9.97
N SER A 47 -5.40 3.26 -10.48
CA SER A 47 -5.22 3.62 -11.88
C SER A 47 -3.76 3.76 -12.33
N ILE A 48 -2.82 3.96 -11.42
CA ILE A 48 -1.38 3.98 -11.78
C ILE A 48 -0.96 2.58 -12.20
N GLY A 49 -1.33 1.56 -11.41
CA GLY A 49 -1.12 0.16 -11.75
C GLY A 49 -1.88 -0.25 -13.01
N TRP A 50 -3.13 0.21 -13.15
CA TRP A 50 -3.92 -0.04 -14.36
C TRP A 50 -3.23 0.50 -15.61
N THR A 51 -2.70 1.72 -15.56
CA THR A 51 -1.99 2.35 -16.69
C THR A 51 -0.73 1.57 -17.04
N LEU A 52 0.01 1.10 -16.03
CA LEU A 52 1.17 0.24 -16.23
C LEU A 52 0.78 -1.02 -17.00
N MET A 53 -0.28 -1.71 -16.58
CA MET A 53 -0.74 -2.94 -17.25
C MET A 53 -1.26 -2.65 -18.65
N HIS A 54 -1.97 -1.53 -18.84
CA HIS A 54 -2.55 -1.16 -20.12
C HIS A 54 -1.50 -0.90 -21.21
N TYR A 55 -0.40 -0.27 -20.85
CA TYR A 55 0.68 0.07 -21.77
C TYR A 55 1.86 -0.90 -21.73
N LEU A 56 1.77 -1.95 -20.94
CA LEU A 56 2.86 -2.91 -20.82
C LEU A 56 3.12 -3.60 -22.17
N PRO A 57 4.35 -3.50 -22.71
CA PRO A 57 4.71 -4.27 -23.91
C PRO A 57 4.80 -5.75 -23.58
N ALA A 58 4.90 -6.58 -24.63
CA ALA A 58 5.19 -8.01 -24.46
C ALA A 58 6.43 -8.18 -23.59
N THR A 59 6.30 -8.98 -22.55
CA THR A 59 7.36 -9.19 -21.55
C THR A 59 7.65 -10.68 -21.44
N PRO A 60 8.55 -11.23 -22.27
CA PRO A 60 8.87 -12.66 -22.26
C PRO A 60 9.33 -13.12 -20.88
N GLY A 61 8.88 -14.28 -20.46
CA GLY A 61 9.19 -14.86 -19.16
C GLY A 61 8.26 -14.46 -18.03
N TYR A 62 7.25 -13.62 -18.30
CA TYR A 62 6.26 -13.19 -17.32
C TYR A 62 4.84 -13.33 -17.85
N ASP A 63 3.93 -13.77 -16.97
CA ASP A 63 2.49 -13.72 -17.16
C ASP A 63 1.90 -12.77 -16.14
N PHE A 64 1.32 -11.67 -16.61
CA PHE A 64 0.67 -10.68 -15.75
C PHE A 64 -0.83 -10.90 -15.68
N ILE A 65 -1.36 -10.84 -14.47
CA ILE A 65 -2.81 -10.89 -14.22
C ILE A 65 -3.20 -9.55 -13.60
N ASP A 66 -4.02 -8.78 -14.29
CA ASP A 66 -4.42 -7.44 -13.88
C ASP A 66 -5.67 -7.49 -12.98
N HIS A 67 -5.50 -7.16 -11.71
CA HIS A 67 -6.57 -6.98 -10.72
C HIS A 67 -6.70 -5.53 -10.26
N THR A 68 -6.06 -4.59 -10.95
CA THR A 68 -6.16 -3.17 -10.60
C THR A 68 -7.59 -2.66 -10.76
N VAL A 69 -7.99 -1.73 -9.88
CA VAL A 69 -9.29 -1.07 -9.95
C VAL A 69 -9.11 0.43 -9.88
N VAL A 70 -9.49 1.10 -10.96
CA VAL A 70 -9.39 2.57 -11.07
C VAL A 70 -10.17 3.26 -9.96
N GLY A 71 -9.54 4.22 -9.29
CA GLY A 71 -10.18 5.04 -8.26
C GLY A 71 -10.35 4.39 -6.89
N CYS A 72 -9.88 3.16 -6.70
CA CYS A 72 -10.02 2.46 -5.42
C CYS A 72 -8.80 2.62 -4.52
N SER A 73 -9.07 2.71 -3.24
CA SER A 73 -8.12 2.83 -2.12
C SER A 73 -8.16 1.56 -1.26
N ILE A 74 -7.17 1.36 -0.40
CA ILE A 74 -7.29 0.43 0.72
C ILE A 74 -8.11 1.01 1.88
N VAL A 75 -8.31 2.33 1.90
CA VAL A 75 -9.23 2.98 2.84
C VAL A 75 -10.65 2.61 2.48
N ARG A 76 -11.40 2.14 3.46
CA ARG A 76 -12.80 1.73 3.31
C ARG A 76 -13.74 2.76 3.89
N ALA A 77 -14.88 2.94 3.22
CA ALA A 77 -15.96 3.86 3.59
C ALA A 77 -15.60 5.35 3.57
N GLY A 78 -16.61 6.16 3.76
CA GLY A 78 -16.54 7.61 3.83
C GLY A 78 -16.40 8.29 2.47
N PRO A 79 -16.92 9.51 2.33
CA PRO A 79 -16.60 10.35 1.20
C PRO A 79 -15.14 10.82 1.27
N TYR A 80 -14.61 11.21 0.14
CA TYR A 80 -13.29 11.83 0.02
C TYR A 80 -13.32 13.03 -0.92
N ARG A 81 -12.30 13.85 -0.86
CA ARG A 81 -12.15 15.00 -1.77
C ARG A 81 -11.04 14.74 -2.76
N TRP A 82 -11.34 14.97 -4.01
CA TRP A 82 -10.36 14.91 -5.09
C TRP A 82 -10.51 16.12 -5.99
N ALA A 83 -9.43 16.86 -6.18
CA ALA A 83 -9.41 18.10 -6.94
C ALA A 83 -10.56 19.05 -6.52
N GLY A 84 -10.79 19.19 -5.22
CA GLY A 84 -11.82 20.05 -4.64
C GLY A 84 -13.25 19.51 -4.70
N LYS A 85 -13.46 18.31 -5.26
CA LYS A 85 -14.78 17.68 -5.36
C LYS A 85 -14.95 16.63 -4.28
N THR A 86 -16.13 16.61 -3.65
CA THR A 86 -16.51 15.53 -2.74
C THR A 86 -17.05 14.36 -3.54
N ILE A 87 -16.48 13.19 -3.33
CA ILE A 87 -16.80 11.96 -4.06
C ILE A 87 -17.16 10.88 -3.04
N GLU A 88 -18.29 10.19 -3.29
CA GLU A 88 -18.66 9.00 -2.54
C GLU A 88 -17.87 7.80 -3.05
N GLN A 89 -17.28 7.05 -2.13
CA GLN A 89 -16.61 5.81 -2.49
C GLN A 89 -17.62 4.71 -2.74
N GLY A 90 -17.52 4.07 -3.90
CA GLY A 90 -18.39 2.96 -4.23
C GLY A 90 -18.15 1.72 -3.37
N PRO A 91 -19.16 0.87 -3.15
CA PRO A 91 -19.04 -0.33 -2.33
C PRO A 91 -18.06 -1.35 -2.91
N ASP A 92 -17.84 -1.34 -4.22
CA ASP A 92 -16.88 -2.22 -4.88
C ASP A 92 -15.45 -1.97 -4.41
N CYS A 93 -15.09 -0.72 -4.13
CA CYS A 93 -13.79 -0.41 -3.55
C CYS A 93 -13.64 -1.03 -2.16
N ASP A 94 -14.65 -0.91 -1.31
CA ASP A 94 -14.61 -1.39 0.08
C ASP A 94 -14.50 -2.91 0.20
N GLY A 95 -14.90 -3.64 -0.83
CA GLY A 95 -14.86 -5.10 -0.89
C GLY A 95 -13.48 -5.70 -1.16
N TRP A 96 -12.41 -4.90 -1.21
CA TRP A 96 -11.09 -5.39 -1.58
C TRP A 96 -10.57 -6.54 -0.69
N PRO A 97 -10.79 -6.58 0.63
CA PRO A 97 -10.21 -7.66 1.43
C PRO A 97 -10.64 -9.06 0.98
N ALA A 98 -11.93 -9.26 0.80
CA ALA A 98 -12.45 -10.55 0.33
C ALA A 98 -12.13 -10.81 -1.14
N ARG A 99 -12.20 -9.79 -1.98
CA ARG A 99 -11.90 -9.90 -3.41
C ARG A 99 -10.44 -10.28 -3.64
N TRP A 100 -9.49 -9.60 -3.02
CA TRP A 100 -8.07 -9.90 -3.14
C TRP A 100 -7.74 -11.28 -2.60
N ALA A 101 -8.35 -11.68 -1.48
CA ALA A 101 -8.16 -13.03 -0.93
C ALA A 101 -8.57 -14.11 -1.93
N ARG A 102 -9.70 -13.94 -2.61
CA ARG A 102 -10.15 -14.88 -3.65
C ARG A 102 -9.20 -14.89 -4.86
N GLN A 103 -8.75 -13.71 -5.27
CA GLN A 103 -7.90 -13.54 -6.45
C GLN A 103 -6.52 -14.19 -6.25
N VAL A 104 -5.84 -13.94 -5.14
CA VAL A 104 -4.54 -14.58 -4.86
C VAL A 104 -4.67 -16.09 -4.68
N LYS A 105 -5.79 -16.56 -4.10
CA LYS A 105 -6.06 -17.99 -3.96
C LYS A 105 -6.28 -18.66 -5.31
N ALA A 106 -7.00 -18.01 -6.21
CA ALA A 106 -7.27 -18.54 -7.56
C ALA A 106 -6.01 -18.53 -8.43
N ASP A 107 -5.25 -17.43 -8.38
CA ASP A 107 -4.07 -17.23 -9.24
C ASP A 107 -2.85 -18.01 -8.77
N ARG A 108 -2.65 -18.12 -7.45
CA ARG A 108 -1.42 -18.64 -6.83
C ARG A 108 -0.17 -18.06 -7.51
N PRO A 109 -0.05 -16.72 -7.59
CA PRO A 109 1.02 -16.09 -8.34
C PRO A 109 2.37 -16.28 -7.66
N ASP A 110 3.44 -16.30 -8.44
CA ASP A 110 4.81 -16.27 -7.90
C ASP A 110 5.05 -14.95 -7.17
N VAL A 111 4.56 -13.87 -7.76
CA VAL A 111 4.70 -12.50 -7.23
C VAL A 111 3.36 -11.80 -7.23
N VAL A 112 3.06 -11.12 -6.13
CA VAL A 112 2.01 -10.11 -6.06
C VAL A 112 2.67 -8.75 -6.13
N LEU A 113 2.23 -7.90 -7.05
CA LEU A 113 2.69 -6.52 -7.19
C LEU A 113 1.56 -5.58 -6.79
N LEU A 114 1.76 -4.78 -5.74
CA LEU A 114 0.81 -3.78 -5.28
C LEU A 114 1.30 -2.38 -5.62
N ILE A 115 0.50 -1.65 -6.38
CA ILE A 115 0.74 -0.24 -6.76
C ILE A 115 -0.45 0.58 -6.27
N ALA A 116 -0.34 1.14 -5.06
CA ALA A 116 -1.38 1.91 -4.41
C ALA A 116 -0.78 3.12 -3.69
N GLY A 117 -1.63 4.07 -3.28
CA GLY A 117 -1.23 5.22 -2.49
C GLY A 117 -1.85 6.55 -2.92
N ARG A 118 -2.34 6.65 -4.14
CA ARG A 118 -2.92 7.91 -4.64
C ARG A 118 -4.16 8.31 -3.84
N TRP A 119 -5.05 7.38 -3.56
CA TRP A 119 -6.34 7.63 -2.91
C TRP A 119 -6.29 7.59 -1.39
N GLU A 120 -5.12 7.34 -0.82
CA GLU A 120 -4.86 7.36 0.62
C GLU A 120 -4.33 8.72 1.10
N THR A 121 -3.90 9.57 0.17
CA THR A 121 -3.40 10.92 0.48
C THR A 121 -4.45 12.03 0.36
N VAL A 122 -5.66 11.68 -0.02
CA VAL A 122 -6.79 12.62 -0.11
C VAL A 122 -7.34 13.00 1.28
N ASP A 123 -8.05 14.13 1.36
CA ASP A 123 -8.94 14.38 2.50
C ASP A 123 -10.08 13.37 2.48
N ARG A 124 -10.38 12.78 3.62
CA ARG A 124 -11.36 11.70 3.73
C ARG A 124 -12.13 11.79 5.04
N VAL A 125 -13.37 11.31 5.03
CA VAL A 125 -14.11 11.14 6.28
C VAL A 125 -13.73 9.80 6.91
N ASN A 126 -13.33 9.85 8.16
CA ASN A 126 -13.09 8.68 9.00
C ASN A 126 -13.69 8.95 10.39
N GLU A 127 -14.46 8.00 10.92
CA GLU A 127 -15.16 8.15 12.20
C GLU A 127 -16.01 9.43 12.27
N GLY A 128 -16.67 9.77 11.16
CA GLY A 128 -17.54 10.95 11.08
C GLY A 128 -16.81 12.30 10.99
N GLN A 129 -15.49 12.29 10.86
CA GLN A 129 -14.67 13.49 10.80
C GLN A 129 -13.89 13.58 9.50
N TRP A 130 -13.81 14.77 8.90
CA TRP A 130 -12.85 15.05 7.83
C TRP A 130 -11.44 15.00 8.40
N THR A 131 -10.59 14.21 7.76
CA THR A 131 -9.23 13.98 8.18
C THR A 131 -8.33 13.67 6.98
N HIS A 132 -7.07 13.49 7.22
CA HIS A 132 -6.10 13.06 6.21
C HIS A 132 -4.90 12.40 6.88
N ILE A 133 -4.07 11.76 6.08
CA ILE A 133 -2.80 11.20 6.53
C ILE A 133 -1.96 12.27 7.23
N GLY A 134 -1.35 11.93 8.34
CA GLY A 134 -0.69 12.84 9.28
C GLY A 134 -1.49 13.06 10.56
N ASP A 135 -2.81 12.84 10.54
CA ASP A 135 -3.62 12.77 11.75
C ASP A 135 -3.34 11.43 12.45
N PRO A 136 -2.94 11.43 13.73
CA PRO A 136 -2.55 10.20 14.44
C PRO A 136 -3.63 9.13 14.46
N THR A 137 -4.91 9.49 14.61
CA THR A 137 -6.02 8.52 14.58
C THR A 137 -6.19 7.90 13.21
N PHE A 138 -6.12 8.71 12.16
CA PHE A 138 -6.21 8.22 10.80
C PHE A 138 -4.98 7.39 10.40
N ASP A 139 -3.79 7.79 10.82
CA ASP A 139 -2.56 7.02 10.59
C ASP A 139 -2.62 5.63 11.24
N ALA A 140 -3.21 5.53 12.43
CA ALA A 140 -3.43 4.24 13.09
C ALA A 140 -4.40 3.36 12.28
N TYR A 141 -5.46 3.94 11.74
CA TYR A 141 -6.40 3.26 10.85
C TYR A 141 -5.68 2.78 9.57
N LEU A 142 -4.91 3.64 8.91
CA LEU A 142 -4.15 3.30 7.71
C LEU A 142 -3.14 2.17 7.99
N THR A 143 -2.48 2.21 9.13
CA THR A 143 -1.54 1.16 9.55
C THR A 143 -2.25 -0.19 9.67
N ALA A 144 -3.44 -0.22 10.28
CA ALA A 144 -4.23 -1.45 10.40
C ALA A 144 -4.70 -1.96 9.04
N GLU A 145 -5.15 -1.08 8.14
CA GLU A 145 -5.55 -1.45 6.77
C GLU A 145 -4.35 -1.96 5.96
N TRP A 146 -3.17 -1.34 6.09
CA TRP A 146 -1.95 -1.84 5.46
C TRP A 146 -1.61 -3.26 5.92
N ARG A 147 -1.64 -3.52 7.22
CA ARG A 147 -1.38 -4.85 7.76
C ARG A 147 -2.36 -5.87 7.22
N ARG A 148 -3.65 -5.52 7.16
CA ARG A 148 -4.68 -6.36 6.54
C ARG A 148 -4.38 -6.63 5.07
N ALA A 149 -4.02 -5.62 4.30
CA ALA A 149 -3.70 -5.77 2.89
C ALA A 149 -2.52 -6.72 2.67
N LEU A 150 -1.45 -6.57 3.43
CA LEU A 150 -0.30 -7.46 3.33
C LEU A 150 -0.63 -8.90 3.76
N ASP A 151 -1.38 -9.08 4.83
CA ASP A 151 -1.84 -10.42 5.26
C ASP A 151 -2.61 -11.12 4.14
N VAL A 152 -3.52 -10.40 3.49
CA VAL A 152 -4.31 -10.93 2.36
C VAL A 152 -3.43 -11.27 1.17
N LEU A 153 -2.53 -10.36 0.78
CA LEU A 153 -1.68 -10.55 -0.39
C LEU A 153 -0.64 -11.65 -0.19
N GLU A 154 -0.21 -11.91 1.05
CA GLU A 154 0.70 -13.00 1.40
C GLU A 154 -0.01 -14.35 1.58
N SER A 155 -1.34 -14.37 1.65
CA SER A 155 -2.12 -15.52 2.13
C SER A 155 -1.98 -16.79 1.29
N ALA A 156 -1.61 -16.69 0.02
CA ALA A 156 -1.39 -17.83 -0.86
C ALA A 156 0.09 -18.25 -0.97
N GLY A 157 0.99 -17.64 -0.19
CA GLY A 157 2.42 -17.95 -0.20
C GLY A 157 3.24 -17.19 -1.24
N SER A 158 2.66 -16.23 -1.94
CA SER A 158 3.36 -15.39 -2.91
C SER A 158 4.36 -14.47 -2.24
N ARG A 159 5.45 -14.16 -2.93
CA ARG A 159 6.29 -13.00 -2.62
C ARG A 159 5.51 -11.74 -2.99
N VAL A 160 5.54 -10.73 -2.13
CA VAL A 160 4.81 -9.48 -2.34
C VAL A 160 5.82 -8.36 -2.59
N VAL A 161 5.61 -7.63 -3.67
CA VAL A 161 6.36 -6.43 -4.02
C VAL A 161 5.41 -5.25 -3.95
N VAL A 162 5.73 -4.27 -3.12
CA VAL A 162 4.93 -3.07 -2.94
C VAL A 162 5.74 -1.87 -3.41
N THR A 163 5.14 -1.03 -4.24
CA THR A 163 5.78 0.22 -4.67
C THR A 163 5.50 1.33 -3.66
N THR A 164 6.46 2.22 -3.47
CA THR A 164 6.17 3.54 -2.91
C THR A 164 5.29 4.31 -3.88
N VAL A 165 4.52 5.26 -3.37
CA VAL A 165 3.70 6.11 -4.24
C VAL A 165 4.52 7.28 -4.76
N PRO A 166 4.46 7.57 -6.08
CA PRO A 166 5.17 8.70 -6.64
C PRO A 166 4.53 10.02 -6.26
N TYR A 167 5.33 11.10 -6.21
CA TYR A 167 4.78 12.44 -6.19
C TYR A 167 3.93 12.66 -7.43
N SER A 168 2.81 13.36 -7.24
CA SER A 168 1.87 13.66 -8.31
C SER A 168 1.52 15.14 -8.29
N ARG A 169 1.09 15.66 -9.44
CA ARG A 169 0.64 17.05 -9.56
C ARG A 169 -0.49 17.10 -10.57
N TYR A 170 -1.71 16.96 -10.07
CA TYR A 170 -2.89 16.96 -10.92
C TYR A 170 -3.34 18.38 -11.25
N GLY A 171 -3.22 18.76 -12.51
CA GLY A 171 -3.63 20.06 -12.99
C GLY A 171 -2.85 21.22 -12.38
N GLU A 172 -3.20 22.43 -12.78
CA GLU A 172 -2.71 23.67 -12.19
C GLU A 172 -3.87 24.43 -11.58
N ARG A 173 -3.69 24.86 -10.32
CA ARG A 173 -4.64 25.78 -9.70
C ARG A 173 -4.26 27.22 -10.09
N ALA A 174 -5.26 28.09 -10.17
CA ALA A 174 -5.07 29.47 -10.60
C ALA A 174 -4.04 30.25 -9.76
N ASP A 175 -3.90 29.90 -8.48
CA ASP A 175 -2.93 30.52 -7.54
C ASP A 175 -1.58 29.76 -7.51
N GLY A 176 -1.40 28.74 -8.33
CA GLY A 176 -0.18 27.91 -8.36
C GLY A 176 -0.02 26.95 -7.19
N SER A 177 -1.00 26.87 -6.28
CA SER A 177 -0.97 25.94 -5.15
C SER A 177 -1.26 24.51 -5.61
N LEU A 178 -0.82 23.54 -4.80
CA LEU A 178 -1.13 22.13 -5.01
C LEU A 178 -2.50 21.77 -4.43
N TRP A 179 -3.15 20.76 -5.00
CA TRP A 179 -4.25 20.08 -4.32
C TRP A 179 -3.73 19.41 -3.06
N PRO A 180 -4.51 19.31 -1.97
CA PRO A 180 -4.06 18.68 -0.72
C PRO A 180 -3.45 17.28 -0.92
N GLU A 181 -4.05 16.47 -1.76
CA GLU A 181 -3.59 15.11 -2.08
C GLU A 181 -2.25 15.05 -2.81
N ASP A 182 -1.82 16.16 -3.42
CA ASP A 182 -0.52 16.28 -4.10
C ASP A 182 0.58 16.83 -3.19
N ASP A 183 0.26 17.15 -1.93
CA ASP A 183 1.25 17.60 -0.96
C ASP A 183 2.34 16.54 -0.76
N PRO A 184 3.62 16.86 -1.06
CA PRO A 184 4.71 15.92 -0.89
C PRO A 184 4.82 15.37 0.54
N LYS A 185 4.41 16.12 1.55
CA LYS A 185 4.44 15.66 2.95
C LYS A 185 3.48 14.50 3.19
N ARG A 186 2.31 14.51 2.53
CA ARG A 186 1.36 13.40 2.61
C ARG A 186 1.90 12.15 1.92
N VAL A 187 2.50 12.32 0.76
CA VAL A 187 3.16 11.24 0.02
C VAL A 187 4.30 10.63 0.83
N ASP A 188 5.16 11.46 1.39
CA ASP A 188 6.27 11.00 2.23
C ASP A 188 5.77 10.26 3.47
N ARG A 189 4.69 10.73 4.07
CA ARG A 189 4.07 10.08 5.23
C ARG A 189 3.52 8.70 4.88
N TRP A 190 2.83 8.58 3.75
CA TRP A 190 2.34 7.30 3.25
C TRP A 190 3.48 6.31 3.02
N ASN A 191 4.53 6.74 2.34
CA ASN A 191 5.69 5.91 2.06
C ASN A 191 6.43 5.50 3.35
N ALA A 192 6.48 6.37 4.36
CA ALA A 192 7.04 6.04 5.67
C ALA A 192 6.19 5.01 6.42
N LEU A 193 4.85 5.14 6.38
CA LEU A 193 3.94 4.15 6.96
C LEU A 193 4.10 2.79 6.28
N LEU A 194 4.18 2.76 4.97
CA LEU A 194 4.43 1.55 4.20
C LEU A 194 5.70 0.83 4.67
N ARG A 195 6.82 1.54 4.75
CA ARG A 195 8.09 0.97 5.17
C ARG A 195 8.03 0.43 6.59
N ARG A 196 7.27 1.08 7.47
CA ARG A 196 7.07 0.63 8.85
C ARG A 196 6.27 -0.67 8.92
N VAL A 197 5.18 -0.78 8.18
CA VAL A 197 4.34 -2.00 8.21
C VAL A 197 5.00 -3.19 7.53
N VAL A 198 5.90 -2.95 6.58
CA VAL A 198 6.67 -4.00 5.89
C VAL A 198 7.82 -4.53 6.76
N ALA A 199 8.32 -3.74 7.71
CA ALA A 199 9.43 -4.15 8.57
C ALA A 199 9.10 -5.48 9.29
N GLY A 200 10.01 -6.45 9.17
CA GLY A 200 9.85 -7.79 9.75
C GLY A 200 9.00 -8.76 8.91
N ARG A 201 8.52 -8.37 7.72
CA ARG A 201 7.83 -9.26 6.78
C ARG A 201 8.80 -9.75 5.72
N ASP A 202 9.30 -10.97 5.86
CA ASP A 202 10.36 -11.51 4.98
C ASP A 202 9.89 -11.71 3.53
N ALA A 203 8.59 -11.96 3.34
CA ALA A 203 8.02 -12.16 2.01
C ALA A 203 7.68 -10.86 1.28
N VAL A 204 7.83 -9.70 1.92
CA VAL A 204 7.44 -8.40 1.36
C VAL A 204 8.68 -7.55 1.09
N THR A 205 8.76 -7.01 -0.10
CA THR A 205 9.81 -6.08 -0.55
C THR A 205 9.19 -4.76 -0.98
N VAL A 206 9.76 -3.65 -0.54
CA VAL A 206 9.40 -2.31 -1.03
C VAL A 206 10.34 -1.92 -2.14
N VAL A 207 9.78 -1.47 -3.27
CA VAL A 207 10.54 -0.91 -4.40
C VAL A 207 10.17 0.56 -4.57
N ASP A 208 11.17 1.39 -4.78
CA ASP A 208 11.03 2.85 -4.69
C ASP A 208 10.63 3.48 -6.03
N LEU A 209 9.36 3.30 -6.40
CA LEU A 209 8.78 3.92 -7.58
C LEU A 209 8.77 5.45 -7.47
N ASN A 210 8.62 5.99 -6.26
CA ASN A 210 8.68 7.43 -6.02
C ASN A 210 10.03 8.01 -6.47
N LYS A 211 11.13 7.38 -6.05
CA LYS A 211 12.48 7.81 -6.45
C LYS A 211 12.71 7.59 -7.94
N LYS A 212 12.21 6.49 -8.49
CA LYS A 212 12.38 6.18 -9.93
C LYS A 212 11.72 7.23 -10.81
N LEU A 213 10.52 7.68 -10.45
CA LEU A 213 9.76 8.67 -11.20
C LEU A 213 10.03 10.12 -10.79
N GLY A 214 10.65 10.32 -9.64
CA GLY A 214 11.02 11.64 -9.11
C GLY A 214 12.43 11.62 -8.52
N PRO A 215 13.48 11.40 -9.32
CA PRO A 215 14.85 11.22 -8.81
C PRO A 215 15.41 12.47 -8.12
N GLY A 216 14.87 13.64 -8.41
CA GLY A 216 15.21 14.89 -7.74
C GLY A 216 14.50 15.14 -6.40
N GLY A 217 13.67 14.20 -5.94
CA GLY A 217 12.92 14.34 -4.68
C GLY A 217 11.63 15.17 -4.78
N THR A 218 11.21 15.50 -6.00
CA THR A 218 9.97 16.24 -6.30
C THR A 218 9.28 15.64 -7.53
N TYR A 219 8.04 16.08 -7.75
CA TYR A 219 7.33 15.73 -8.98
C TYR A 219 8.10 16.22 -10.21
N THR A 220 8.16 15.38 -11.23
CA THR A 220 8.59 15.75 -12.57
C THR A 220 7.77 15.00 -13.62
N ALA A 221 7.50 15.67 -14.75
CA ALA A 221 6.83 15.04 -15.89
C ALA A 221 7.81 14.28 -16.79
N LYS A 222 9.12 14.58 -16.69
CA LYS A 222 10.17 13.97 -17.52
C LYS A 222 11.30 13.41 -16.67
N VAL A 223 11.74 12.22 -17.04
CA VAL A 223 12.95 11.57 -16.48
C VAL A 223 13.77 11.03 -17.64
N ASP A 224 15.07 11.24 -17.62
CA ASP A 224 15.99 10.81 -18.70
C ASP A 224 15.54 11.27 -20.10
N GLY A 225 14.93 12.44 -20.19
CA GLY A 225 14.39 12.97 -21.43
C GLY A 225 13.06 12.35 -21.88
N ILE A 226 12.52 11.40 -21.13
CA ILE A 226 11.26 10.72 -21.42
C ILE A 226 10.11 11.40 -20.65
N LYS A 227 9.03 11.74 -21.35
CA LYS A 227 7.79 12.18 -20.69
C LYS A 227 7.13 10.98 -20.04
N VAL A 228 7.24 10.86 -18.72
CA VAL A 228 6.75 9.71 -17.96
C VAL A 228 5.33 9.90 -17.41
N ARG A 229 4.83 11.13 -17.35
CA ARG A 229 3.48 11.44 -16.85
C ARG A 229 2.66 12.16 -17.91
N SER A 230 1.38 11.80 -18.08
CA SER A 230 0.46 12.43 -19.02
C SER A 230 -0.30 13.60 -18.41
N ASP A 231 -0.86 13.40 -17.22
CA ASP A 231 -1.77 14.33 -16.54
C ASP A 231 -1.29 14.71 -15.12
N GLY A 232 -0.02 14.46 -14.84
CA GLY A 232 0.57 14.66 -13.52
C GLY A 232 0.41 13.48 -12.58
N ILE A 233 -0.29 12.42 -12.98
CA ILE A 233 -0.54 11.20 -12.19
C ILE A 233 -0.15 9.95 -12.98
N HIS A 234 -0.77 9.76 -14.14
CA HIS A 234 -0.72 8.52 -14.91
C HIS A 234 0.52 8.45 -15.80
N LEU A 235 1.02 7.23 -15.97
CA LEU A 235 2.16 6.95 -16.84
C LEU A 235 1.77 7.11 -18.32
N THR A 236 2.71 7.56 -19.12
CA THR A 236 2.61 7.53 -20.58
C THR A 236 2.99 6.15 -21.12
N PRO A 237 2.62 5.81 -22.37
CA PRO A 237 3.12 4.61 -23.02
C PRO A 237 4.66 4.53 -23.04
N GLU A 238 5.32 5.65 -23.35
CA GLU A 238 6.79 5.76 -23.36
C GLU A 238 7.36 5.59 -21.95
N GLY A 239 6.67 6.15 -20.95
CA GLY A 239 7.06 6.02 -19.53
C GLY A 239 7.01 4.58 -19.06
N VAL A 240 5.97 3.82 -19.43
CA VAL A 240 5.86 2.40 -19.11
C VAL A 240 6.99 1.60 -19.77
N LYS A 241 7.24 1.84 -21.04
CA LYS A 241 8.34 1.18 -21.76
C LYS A 241 9.70 1.46 -21.13
N TRP A 242 9.94 2.71 -20.75
CA TRP A 242 11.15 3.12 -20.04
C TRP A 242 11.27 2.45 -18.66
N LEU A 243 10.13 2.30 -17.96
CA LEU A 243 10.08 1.72 -16.61
C LEU A 243 10.28 0.19 -16.61
N LEU A 244 10.02 -0.49 -17.73
CA LEU A 244 9.95 -1.95 -17.79
C LEU A 244 11.20 -2.68 -17.26
N PRO A 245 12.44 -2.29 -17.60
CA PRO A 245 13.63 -2.95 -17.05
C PRO A 245 13.72 -2.87 -15.53
N TRP A 246 13.37 -1.72 -14.96
CA TRP A 246 13.29 -1.52 -13.52
C TRP A 246 12.21 -2.41 -12.90
N LEU A 247 11.05 -2.51 -13.54
CA LEU A 247 9.96 -3.37 -13.08
C LEU A 247 10.37 -4.84 -13.10
N GLU A 248 10.97 -5.32 -14.18
CA GLU A 248 11.45 -6.71 -14.29
C GLU A 248 12.45 -7.06 -13.19
N GLU A 249 13.39 -6.17 -12.91
CA GLU A 249 14.33 -6.33 -11.79
C GLU A 249 13.60 -6.44 -10.45
N SER A 250 12.55 -5.64 -10.25
CA SER A 250 11.78 -5.61 -9.03
C SER A 250 10.97 -6.89 -8.76
N ILE A 251 10.56 -7.57 -9.81
CA ILE A 251 9.69 -8.77 -9.76
C ILE A 251 10.40 -10.06 -10.15
N SER A 252 11.66 -9.99 -10.43
CA SER A 252 12.47 -11.17 -10.81
C SER A 252 12.67 -12.17 -9.67
#